data_0f74199abb0f465ee9749fedf4cb99e0
#
_entry.id   0f74199abb0f465ee9749fedf4cb99e0
#
_cell.length_a   1.000
_cell.length_b   1.000
_cell.length_c   1.000
_cell.angle_alpha   90.00
_cell.angle_beta   90.00
_cell.angle_gamma   90.00
#
_symmetry.space_group_name_H-M   'P 1'
#
loop_
_entity.id
_entity.type
_entity.pdbx_description
1 polymer ?
#
loop_
_entity_poly.entity_id
_entity_poly.type
_entity_poly.pdbx_seq_one_letter_code
_entity_poly.pdbx_strand_id
1 'polypeptide(L)'
;MERIYLSPPDVTEVEEAALIRAFRSGWIAPLGPEVDAFEAELADYCGRQYCVALSSGTAALHLGLVTLGVGPGDLVITSSMTFAATANAIVYTGAEPVFVDSDETGNMNPDLLEVALADLARAGRPVKAVVPVDLLGKVADHQRIDAIAADHGVPVLSDAAESLGAVRSGRPAASYGQAAVVSFNGNKIMTTSGGGALLTDDSTFAGHVRYLATQARQPVVHYEHNDIGYNYRLSNLLAALGRAQLGRLESMIERRREHRRFYSQLVGELPGISIFGEPSRSDSGATSDNCWLTSVIVEPSVAGFDRTHLMAELAASNLEARPLWKPMHLQPVFAERRAYIDGTSERQFRTGLSLPSGSRLTDAERDRVAAVVLEVVGR
;
A
#
# COMPACT_ATOMS: atom_id res chain seq x y z
N MET A 1 -11.18 -28.61 9.73
CA MET A 1 -9.92 -28.25 9.05
C MET A 1 -9.43 -26.92 9.60
N GLU A 2 -8.11 -26.72 9.69
CA GLU A 2 -7.52 -25.46 10.15
C GLU A 2 -7.89 -24.30 9.19
N ARG A 3 -8.00 -23.09 9.77
CA ARG A 3 -8.36 -21.88 9.01
C ARG A 3 -7.18 -21.42 8.16
N ILE A 4 -7.44 -21.13 6.89
CA ILE A 4 -6.48 -20.50 6.00
C ILE A 4 -6.79 -19.00 5.94
N TYR A 5 -5.79 -18.19 6.30
CA TYR A 5 -5.90 -16.73 6.29
C TYR A 5 -5.45 -16.16 4.95
N LEU A 6 -5.91 -14.95 4.65
CA LEU A 6 -5.64 -14.25 3.39
C LEU A 6 -4.13 -13.97 3.18
N SER A 7 -3.49 -13.40 4.19
CA SER A 7 -2.05 -13.06 4.18
C SER A 7 -1.54 -12.92 5.62
N PRO A 8 -1.31 -14.04 6.32
CA PRO A 8 -0.73 -14.00 7.66
C PRO A 8 0.75 -13.60 7.61
N PRO A 9 1.34 -13.11 8.71
CA PRO A 9 2.77 -12.88 8.83
C PRO A 9 3.58 -14.13 8.48
N ASP A 10 4.64 -13.94 7.68
CA ASP A 10 5.61 -15.00 7.36
C ASP A 10 6.86 -14.77 8.21
N VAL A 11 6.93 -15.44 9.35
CA VAL A 11 8.02 -15.32 10.32
C VAL A 11 8.65 -16.69 10.60
N THR A 12 9.95 -16.70 10.82
CA THR A 12 10.79 -17.89 11.01
C THR A 12 11.77 -17.67 12.17
N GLU A 13 12.67 -18.62 12.35
CA GLU A 13 13.78 -18.52 13.32
C GLU A 13 14.76 -17.37 12.99
N VAL A 14 14.76 -16.86 11.75
CA VAL A 14 15.62 -15.73 11.35
C VAL A 14 15.16 -14.46 12.06
N GLU A 15 13.86 -14.19 12.05
CA GLU A 15 13.24 -13.07 12.73
C GLU A 15 13.35 -13.19 14.25
N GLU A 16 13.11 -14.39 14.79
CA GLU A 16 13.26 -14.67 16.22
C GLU A 16 14.69 -14.37 16.70
N ALA A 17 15.69 -14.86 15.97
CA ALA A 17 17.09 -14.61 16.31
C ALA A 17 17.44 -13.11 16.26
N ALA A 18 16.90 -12.35 15.30
CA ALA A 18 17.10 -10.91 15.18
C ALA A 18 16.51 -10.17 16.37
N LEU A 19 15.28 -10.49 16.76
CA LEU A 19 14.61 -9.90 17.93
C LEU A 19 15.37 -10.20 19.23
N ILE A 20 15.83 -11.46 19.43
CA ILE A 20 16.60 -11.85 20.63
C ILE A 20 17.92 -11.08 20.71
N ARG A 21 18.65 -10.92 19.58
CA ARG A 21 19.89 -10.13 19.54
C ARG A 21 19.64 -8.67 19.92
N ALA A 22 18.64 -8.03 19.32
CA ALA A 22 18.29 -6.64 19.61
C ALA A 22 17.86 -6.47 21.09
N PHE A 23 17.04 -7.38 21.61
CA PHE A 23 16.63 -7.35 23.03
C PHE A 23 17.83 -7.47 23.97
N ARG A 24 18.74 -8.41 23.72
CA ARG A 24 19.93 -8.63 24.56
C ARG A 24 20.95 -7.50 24.49
N SER A 25 20.95 -6.71 23.40
CA SER A 25 21.81 -5.52 23.28
C SER A 25 21.42 -4.38 24.22
N GLY A 26 20.19 -4.40 24.76
CA GLY A 26 19.63 -3.32 25.55
C GLY A 26 19.07 -2.14 24.74
N TRP A 27 19.30 -2.11 23.43
CA TRP A 27 18.73 -1.11 22.51
C TRP A 27 17.31 -1.53 22.12
N ILE A 28 16.29 -1.10 22.87
CA ILE A 28 14.88 -1.45 22.62
C ILE A 28 14.01 -0.24 22.22
N ALA A 29 14.46 0.97 22.57
CA ALA A 29 13.76 2.23 22.34
C ALA A 29 13.72 2.64 20.84
N PRO A 30 13.02 3.71 20.46
CA PRO A 30 12.93 4.15 19.04
C PRO A 30 14.20 4.90 18.56
N LEU A 31 15.34 4.41 18.91
CA LEU A 31 16.67 4.79 18.45
C LEU A 31 17.62 3.59 18.64
N GLY A 32 18.68 3.52 17.84
CA GLY A 32 19.70 2.49 17.98
C GLY A 32 20.17 1.92 16.65
N PRO A 33 21.19 1.03 16.69
CA PRO A 33 21.88 0.58 15.48
C PRO A 33 20.99 -0.20 14.51
N GLU A 34 19.96 -0.88 14.98
CA GLU A 34 19.05 -1.60 14.08
C GLU A 34 18.14 -0.63 13.30
N VAL A 35 17.72 0.50 13.91
CA VAL A 35 16.95 1.53 13.21
C VAL A 35 17.81 2.17 12.12
N ASP A 36 19.05 2.56 12.45
CA ASP A 36 19.94 3.22 11.51
C ASP A 36 20.28 2.30 10.32
N ALA A 37 20.57 1.03 10.60
CA ALA A 37 20.84 0.03 9.58
C ALA A 37 19.62 -0.27 8.72
N PHE A 38 18.42 -0.40 9.33
CA PHE A 38 17.18 -0.65 8.59
C PHE A 38 16.83 0.49 7.65
N GLU A 39 17.00 1.75 8.11
CA GLU A 39 16.79 2.92 7.26
C GLU A 39 17.74 2.92 6.06
N ALA A 40 19.03 2.61 6.26
CA ALA A 40 20.01 2.55 5.18
C ALA A 40 19.72 1.41 4.18
N GLU A 41 19.47 0.20 4.67
CA GLU A 41 19.17 -0.98 3.86
C GLU A 41 17.86 -0.80 3.05
N LEU A 42 16.83 -0.20 3.66
CA LEU A 42 15.56 0.05 2.99
C LEU A 42 15.66 1.17 1.94
N ALA A 43 16.44 2.21 2.22
CA ALA A 43 16.73 3.28 1.25
C ALA A 43 17.42 2.71 0.01
N ASP A 44 18.45 1.89 0.20
CA ASP A 44 19.18 1.22 -0.88
C ASP A 44 18.26 0.31 -1.69
N TYR A 45 17.48 -0.54 -1.03
CA TYR A 45 16.52 -1.45 -1.67
C TYR A 45 15.48 -0.71 -2.53
N CYS A 46 15.02 0.45 -2.09
CA CYS A 46 14.03 1.28 -2.79
C CYS A 46 14.66 2.25 -3.81
N GLY A 47 16.00 2.32 -3.92
CA GLY A 47 16.70 3.27 -4.80
C GLY A 47 16.50 4.72 -4.38
N ARG A 48 16.43 5.02 -3.07
CA ARG A 48 16.32 6.37 -2.48
C ARG A 48 17.55 6.70 -1.65
N GLN A 49 17.82 7.99 -1.45
CA GLN A 49 18.96 8.44 -0.63
C GLN A 49 18.65 8.42 0.87
N TYR A 50 17.41 8.70 1.26
CA TYR A 50 17.02 8.83 2.66
C TYR A 50 15.76 8.02 2.97
N CYS A 51 15.79 7.42 4.16
CA CYS A 51 14.65 6.72 4.75
C CYS A 51 14.46 7.20 6.19
N VAL A 52 13.22 7.33 6.61
CA VAL A 52 12.83 7.59 8.00
C VAL A 52 11.87 6.51 8.44
N ALA A 53 12.31 5.61 9.32
CA ALA A 53 11.50 4.53 9.87
C ALA A 53 10.53 5.06 10.92
N LEU A 54 9.25 4.71 10.79
CA LEU A 54 8.13 5.28 11.53
C LEU A 54 7.24 4.17 12.11
N SER A 55 6.39 4.52 13.06
CA SER A 55 5.53 3.60 13.79
C SER A 55 4.41 2.97 12.96
N SER A 56 4.10 3.52 11.79
CA SER A 56 3.13 2.99 10.83
C SER A 56 3.23 3.67 9.48
N GLY A 57 2.68 3.06 8.41
CA GLY A 57 2.48 3.73 7.13
C GLY A 57 1.58 4.97 7.25
N THR A 58 0.56 4.93 8.11
CA THR A 58 -0.30 6.10 8.39
C THR A 58 0.49 7.26 8.97
N ALA A 59 1.42 7.00 9.89
CA ALA A 59 2.31 8.02 10.46
C ALA A 59 3.23 8.60 9.37
N ALA A 60 3.71 7.76 8.45
CA ALA A 60 4.54 8.19 7.33
C ALA A 60 3.77 9.08 6.33
N LEU A 61 2.54 8.70 5.97
CA LEU A 61 1.64 9.51 5.14
C LEU A 61 1.35 10.87 5.79
N HIS A 62 0.98 10.85 7.08
CA HIS A 62 0.66 12.07 7.82
C HIS A 62 1.86 13.03 7.85
N LEU A 63 3.04 12.56 8.28
CA LEU A 63 4.24 13.41 8.34
C LEU A 63 4.73 13.85 6.95
N GLY A 64 4.59 13.02 5.93
CA GLY A 64 4.86 13.38 4.54
C GLY A 64 3.99 14.57 4.10
N LEU A 65 2.68 14.50 4.34
CA LEU A 65 1.74 15.58 4.01
C LEU A 65 2.02 16.86 4.81
N VAL A 66 2.25 16.76 6.12
CA VAL A 66 2.64 17.92 6.96
C VAL A 66 3.93 18.56 6.43
N THR A 67 4.93 17.76 6.04
CA THR A 67 6.20 18.25 5.49
C THR A 67 6.03 18.92 4.11
N LEU A 68 5.05 18.47 3.31
CA LEU A 68 4.61 19.18 2.08
C LEU A 68 3.88 20.48 2.35
N GLY A 69 3.65 20.83 3.62
CA GLY A 69 2.93 22.01 4.04
C GLY A 69 1.42 21.90 3.84
N VAL A 70 0.87 20.68 3.85
CA VAL A 70 -0.57 20.42 3.82
C VAL A 70 -1.17 20.71 5.19
N GLY A 71 -2.25 21.47 5.23
CA GLY A 71 -2.92 21.89 6.44
C GLY A 71 -4.41 22.21 6.26
N PRO A 72 -5.05 22.82 7.28
CA PRO A 72 -6.47 23.15 7.24
C PRO A 72 -6.85 24.02 6.04
N GLY A 73 -7.89 23.60 5.32
CA GLY A 73 -8.40 24.31 4.14
C GLY A 73 -7.77 23.90 2.80
N ASP A 74 -6.70 23.13 2.83
CA ASP A 74 -6.07 22.60 1.61
C ASP A 74 -6.87 21.42 1.03
N LEU A 75 -6.72 21.21 -0.28
CA LEU A 75 -7.23 20.03 -0.97
C LEU A 75 -6.07 19.08 -1.29
N VAL A 76 -6.30 17.78 -1.06
CA VAL A 76 -5.37 16.73 -1.45
C VAL A 76 -6.10 15.70 -2.31
N ILE A 77 -5.65 15.49 -3.54
CA ILE A 77 -6.20 14.45 -4.40
C ILE A 77 -5.59 13.09 -4.00
N THR A 78 -6.44 12.05 -3.93
CA THR A 78 -5.99 10.67 -3.70
C THR A 78 -6.85 9.67 -4.46
N SER A 79 -6.34 8.43 -4.56
CA SER A 79 -7.07 7.31 -5.15
C SER A 79 -8.36 7.03 -4.36
N SER A 80 -9.45 6.76 -5.05
CA SER A 80 -10.70 6.34 -4.40
C SER A 80 -10.62 4.90 -3.91
N MET A 81 -10.03 4.00 -4.68
CA MET A 81 -9.79 2.62 -4.25
C MET A 81 -8.47 2.55 -3.47
N THR A 82 -8.56 2.66 -2.16
CA THR A 82 -7.43 2.62 -1.23
C THR A 82 -7.85 2.11 0.14
N PHE A 83 -6.87 1.73 0.95
CA PHE A 83 -7.09 1.53 2.38
C PHE A 83 -7.34 2.88 3.07
N ALA A 84 -8.20 2.89 4.10
CA ALA A 84 -8.64 4.12 4.77
C ALA A 84 -7.50 5.00 5.33
N ALA A 85 -6.31 4.43 5.56
CA ALA A 85 -5.16 5.16 6.11
C ALA A 85 -4.76 6.37 5.24
N THR A 86 -4.84 6.25 3.91
CA THR A 86 -4.47 7.32 2.97
C THR A 86 -5.40 8.53 3.14
N ALA A 87 -6.71 8.30 3.08
CA ALA A 87 -7.71 9.36 3.27
C ALA A 87 -7.68 9.93 4.70
N ASN A 88 -7.50 9.07 5.71
CA ASN A 88 -7.42 9.49 7.10
C ASN A 88 -6.18 10.38 7.36
N ALA A 89 -5.02 10.04 6.80
CA ALA A 89 -3.81 10.85 6.94
C ALA A 89 -3.99 12.27 6.38
N ILE A 90 -4.74 12.42 5.28
CA ILE A 90 -5.12 13.73 4.74
C ILE A 90 -5.98 14.50 5.77
N VAL A 91 -7.01 13.85 6.30
CA VAL A 91 -7.91 14.48 7.29
C VAL A 91 -7.17 14.85 8.58
N TYR A 92 -6.17 14.08 9.00
CA TYR A 92 -5.36 14.38 10.19
C TYR A 92 -4.58 15.70 10.07
N THR A 93 -4.24 16.13 8.86
CA THR A 93 -3.63 17.45 8.63
C THR A 93 -4.64 18.61 8.70
N GLY A 94 -5.95 18.32 8.74
CA GLY A 94 -7.03 19.30 8.60
C GLY A 94 -7.42 19.58 7.15
N ALA A 95 -6.78 18.95 6.18
CA ALA A 95 -7.09 19.09 4.75
C ALA A 95 -8.30 18.24 4.34
N GLU A 96 -8.83 18.53 3.16
CA GLU A 96 -9.96 17.84 2.56
C GLU A 96 -9.48 16.87 1.46
N PRO A 97 -9.79 15.55 1.56
CA PRO A 97 -9.51 14.61 0.49
C PRO A 97 -10.46 14.83 -0.70
N VAL A 98 -9.90 14.76 -1.91
CA VAL A 98 -10.62 14.70 -3.18
C VAL A 98 -10.31 13.36 -3.82
N PHE A 99 -11.32 12.59 -4.17
CA PHE A 99 -11.12 11.23 -4.67
C PHE A 99 -11.13 11.18 -6.20
N VAL A 100 -10.18 10.42 -6.76
CA VAL A 100 -10.11 10.12 -8.19
C VAL A 100 -10.31 8.62 -8.36
N ASP A 101 -11.16 8.26 -9.32
CA ASP A 101 -11.50 6.86 -9.63
C ASP A 101 -10.30 6.09 -10.17
N SER A 102 -10.49 4.79 -10.27
CA SER A 102 -9.47 3.85 -10.70
C SER A 102 -9.51 3.65 -12.22
N ASP A 103 -8.38 3.25 -12.78
CA ASP A 103 -8.31 2.56 -14.06
C ASP A 103 -8.64 1.06 -13.92
N GLU A 104 -8.52 0.29 -14.99
CA GLU A 104 -8.81 -1.14 -14.98
C GLU A 104 -7.83 -1.94 -14.10
N THR A 105 -6.67 -1.38 -13.75
CA THR A 105 -5.72 -2.01 -12.83
C THR A 105 -6.07 -1.80 -11.35
N GLY A 106 -7.03 -0.92 -11.05
CA GLY A 106 -7.41 -0.50 -9.71
C GLY A 106 -6.62 0.70 -9.17
N ASN A 107 -5.57 1.13 -9.87
CA ASN A 107 -4.78 2.31 -9.52
C ASN A 107 -5.47 3.60 -9.97
N MET A 108 -5.02 4.75 -9.49
CA MET A 108 -5.54 6.07 -9.86
C MET A 108 -5.56 6.24 -11.38
N ASN A 109 -6.71 6.62 -11.94
CA ASN A 109 -6.86 6.93 -13.36
C ASN A 109 -6.22 8.30 -13.68
N PRO A 110 -5.12 8.35 -14.49
CA PRO A 110 -4.43 9.61 -14.79
C PRO A 110 -5.28 10.59 -15.60
N ASP A 111 -6.21 10.12 -16.46
CA ASP A 111 -7.08 11.00 -17.24
C ASP A 111 -8.06 11.74 -16.31
N LEU A 112 -8.61 11.06 -15.31
CA LEU A 112 -9.46 11.69 -14.30
C LEU A 112 -8.68 12.60 -13.36
N LEU A 113 -7.40 12.29 -13.07
CA LEU A 113 -6.52 13.18 -12.30
C LEU A 113 -6.31 14.51 -13.04
N GLU A 114 -6.04 14.48 -14.34
CA GLU A 114 -5.88 15.68 -15.17
C GLU A 114 -7.15 16.54 -15.16
N VAL A 115 -8.32 15.92 -15.34
CA VAL A 115 -9.63 16.59 -15.25
C VAL A 115 -9.82 17.23 -13.86
N ALA A 116 -9.50 16.50 -12.79
CA ALA A 116 -9.68 16.99 -11.41
C ALA A 116 -8.79 18.20 -11.12
N LEU A 117 -7.52 18.17 -11.48
CA LEU A 117 -6.58 19.27 -11.29
C LEU A 117 -7.00 20.51 -12.08
N ALA A 118 -7.36 20.35 -13.35
CA ALA A 118 -7.81 21.45 -14.20
C ALA A 118 -9.11 22.08 -13.71
N ASP A 119 -10.07 21.27 -13.26
CA ASP A 119 -11.35 21.77 -12.74
C ASP A 119 -11.18 22.53 -11.43
N LEU A 120 -10.40 22.00 -10.50
CA LEU A 120 -10.13 22.62 -9.19
C LEU A 120 -9.34 23.92 -9.36
N ALA A 121 -8.37 23.97 -10.26
CA ALA A 121 -7.63 25.19 -10.58
C ALA A 121 -8.55 26.29 -11.14
N ARG A 122 -9.44 25.94 -12.09
CA ARG A 122 -10.44 26.88 -12.64
C ARG A 122 -11.43 27.38 -11.58
N ALA A 123 -11.75 26.53 -10.59
CA ALA A 123 -12.61 26.90 -9.48
C ALA A 123 -11.91 27.76 -8.40
N GLY A 124 -10.63 28.11 -8.58
CA GLY A 124 -9.85 28.86 -7.60
C GLY A 124 -9.55 28.08 -6.31
N ARG A 125 -9.58 26.75 -6.37
CA ARG A 125 -9.30 25.83 -5.27
C ARG A 125 -8.08 24.95 -5.60
N PRO A 126 -6.86 25.51 -5.55
CA PRO A 126 -5.66 24.77 -5.94
C PRO A 126 -5.44 23.55 -5.02
N VAL A 127 -4.98 22.47 -5.64
CA VAL A 127 -4.60 21.23 -4.96
C VAL A 127 -3.22 21.40 -4.34
N LYS A 128 -3.04 20.95 -3.10
CA LYS A 128 -1.78 21.07 -2.35
C LYS A 128 -0.85 19.89 -2.55
N ALA A 129 -1.40 18.68 -2.74
CA ALA A 129 -0.65 17.46 -3.02
C ALA A 129 -1.51 16.43 -3.75
N VAL A 130 -0.86 15.51 -4.46
CA VAL A 130 -1.47 14.29 -5.00
C VAL A 130 -0.88 13.07 -4.28
N VAL A 131 -1.76 12.16 -3.84
CA VAL A 131 -1.37 10.92 -3.16
C VAL A 131 -1.91 9.72 -3.95
N PRO A 132 -1.22 9.29 -5.03
CA PRO A 132 -1.57 8.06 -5.72
C PRO A 132 -1.21 6.85 -4.86
N VAL A 133 -1.99 5.77 -4.99
CA VAL A 133 -1.80 4.52 -4.24
C VAL A 133 -1.43 3.40 -5.19
N ASP A 134 -0.40 2.64 -4.84
CA ASP A 134 -0.01 1.42 -5.53
C ASP A 134 -0.81 0.24 -4.99
N LEU A 135 -1.92 -0.09 -5.63
CA LEU A 135 -2.91 -1.02 -5.10
C LEU A 135 -2.49 -2.48 -5.23
N LEU A 136 -2.61 -3.25 -4.13
CA LEU A 136 -2.46 -4.72 -4.06
C LEU A 136 -1.13 -5.26 -4.64
N GLY A 137 -0.10 -4.42 -4.68
CA GLY A 137 1.22 -4.82 -5.14
C GLY A 137 1.56 -4.42 -6.57
N LYS A 138 0.70 -3.63 -7.22
CA LYS A 138 0.91 -3.09 -8.56
C LYS A 138 1.25 -1.59 -8.50
N VAL A 139 2.33 -1.21 -9.14
CA VAL A 139 2.76 0.20 -9.24
C VAL A 139 1.83 0.98 -10.17
N ALA A 140 1.31 2.11 -9.69
CA ALA A 140 0.49 3.03 -10.46
C ALA A 140 1.26 3.63 -11.66
N ASP A 141 0.57 4.26 -12.60
CA ASP A 141 1.22 4.97 -13.70
C ASP A 141 1.83 6.30 -13.26
N HIS A 142 2.85 6.18 -12.39
CA HIS A 142 3.54 7.33 -11.86
C HIS A 142 4.17 8.22 -12.93
N GLN A 143 4.56 7.67 -14.09
CA GLN A 143 5.12 8.49 -15.16
C GLN A 143 4.11 9.52 -15.66
N ARG A 144 2.86 9.11 -15.86
CA ARG A 144 1.79 10.03 -16.24
C ARG A 144 1.33 10.90 -15.07
N ILE A 145 1.17 10.31 -13.89
CA ILE A 145 0.73 11.03 -12.68
C ILE A 145 1.72 12.14 -12.32
N ASP A 146 3.03 11.85 -12.29
CA ASP A 146 4.07 12.83 -11.95
C ASP A 146 4.14 13.94 -13.02
N ALA A 147 3.99 13.62 -14.31
CA ALA A 147 3.96 14.61 -15.39
C ALA A 147 2.74 15.56 -15.25
N ILE A 148 1.54 14.99 -15.08
CA ILE A 148 0.30 15.78 -14.89
C ILE A 148 0.40 16.66 -13.64
N ALA A 149 0.87 16.12 -12.52
CA ALA A 149 1.04 16.88 -11.28
C ALA A 149 2.07 18.02 -11.44
N ALA A 150 3.19 17.77 -12.14
CA ALA A 150 4.22 18.76 -12.43
C ALA A 150 3.72 19.91 -13.28
N ASP A 151 2.88 19.64 -14.30
CA ASP A 151 2.27 20.67 -15.15
C ASP A 151 1.37 21.63 -14.33
N HIS A 152 0.85 21.17 -13.21
CA HIS A 152 0.08 21.96 -12.25
C HIS A 152 0.90 22.49 -11.07
N GLY A 153 2.19 22.18 -10.98
CA GLY A 153 3.06 22.57 -9.87
C GLY A 153 2.71 21.90 -8.53
N VAL A 154 2.10 20.71 -8.56
CA VAL A 154 1.60 19.99 -7.38
C VAL A 154 2.55 18.83 -7.04
N PRO A 155 3.06 18.75 -5.79
CA PRO A 155 3.93 17.64 -5.37
C PRO A 155 3.16 16.33 -5.25
N VAL A 156 3.88 15.21 -5.49
CA VAL A 156 3.36 13.85 -5.36
C VAL A 156 3.97 13.16 -4.14
N LEU A 157 3.13 12.62 -3.26
CA LEU A 157 3.50 11.68 -2.20
C LEU A 157 2.98 10.28 -2.58
N SER A 158 3.85 9.37 -2.98
CA SER A 158 3.46 8.02 -3.38
C SER A 158 3.11 7.16 -2.17
N ASP A 159 1.90 6.61 -2.13
CA ASP A 159 1.53 5.58 -1.16
C ASP A 159 1.86 4.20 -1.73
N ALA A 160 3.07 3.73 -1.46
CA ALA A 160 3.61 2.42 -1.83
C ALA A 160 3.45 1.39 -0.69
N ALA A 161 2.48 1.58 0.22
CA ALA A 161 2.26 0.71 1.37
C ALA A 161 1.94 -0.75 1.01
N GLU A 162 1.60 -1.03 -0.23
CA GLU A 162 1.24 -2.37 -0.73
C GLU A 162 2.21 -2.88 -1.81
N SER A 163 3.13 -2.03 -2.31
CA SER A 163 3.93 -2.31 -3.51
C SER A 163 5.43 -2.47 -3.26
N LEU A 164 5.91 -2.52 -2.02
CA LEU A 164 7.33 -2.71 -1.73
C LEU A 164 7.87 -3.96 -2.47
N GLY A 165 8.96 -3.77 -3.24
CA GLY A 165 9.57 -4.79 -4.10
C GLY A 165 8.90 -4.96 -5.47
N ALA A 166 7.82 -4.23 -5.76
CA ALA A 166 7.30 -4.12 -7.12
C ALA A 166 8.13 -3.12 -7.94
N VAL A 167 8.11 -3.30 -9.27
CA VAL A 167 8.89 -2.49 -10.20
C VAL A 167 8.00 -2.07 -11.38
N ARG A 168 8.08 -0.82 -11.80
CA ARG A 168 7.50 -0.33 -13.06
C ARG A 168 8.57 0.38 -13.89
N SER A 169 8.67 0.03 -15.17
CA SER A 169 9.65 0.62 -16.10
C SER A 169 11.09 0.65 -15.55
N GLY A 170 11.50 -0.43 -14.87
CA GLY A 170 12.82 -0.57 -14.27
C GLY A 170 13.06 0.22 -12.98
N ARG A 171 12.05 0.91 -12.44
CA ARG A 171 12.15 1.68 -11.19
C ARG A 171 11.35 1.02 -10.06
N PRO A 172 11.93 0.91 -8.84
CA PRO A 172 11.22 0.40 -7.66
C PRO A 172 9.99 1.27 -7.32
N ALA A 173 8.93 0.65 -6.80
CA ALA A 173 7.67 1.30 -6.43
C ALA A 173 7.86 2.55 -5.57
N ALA A 174 8.62 2.45 -4.49
CA ALA A 174 8.85 3.56 -3.55
C ALA A 174 9.85 4.62 -4.06
N SER A 175 10.26 4.58 -5.35
CA SER A 175 11.19 5.56 -5.95
C SER A 175 10.46 6.71 -6.68
N TYR A 176 9.13 6.74 -6.69
CA TYR A 176 8.32 7.75 -7.37
C TYR A 176 7.89 8.88 -6.43
N GLY A 177 7.49 10.02 -7.03
CA GLY A 177 7.07 11.22 -6.31
C GLY A 177 8.22 11.94 -5.58
N GLN A 178 7.91 13.05 -4.92
CA GLN A 178 8.86 13.79 -4.07
C GLN A 178 9.26 12.97 -2.84
N ALA A 179 8.31 12.19 -2.32
CA ALA A 179 8.53 11.18 -1.29
C ALA A 179 7.59 10.00 -1.51
N ALA A 180 7.92 8.85 -0.93
CA ALA A 180 7.09 7.67 -0.95
C ALA A 180 6.96 7.06 0.45
N VAL A 181 5.86 6.35 0.67
CA VAL A 181 5.55 5.71 1.95
C VAL A 181 5.41 4.21 1.76
N VAL A 182 6.01 3.42 2.65
CA VAL A 182 5.85 1.98 2.75
C VAL A 182 5.31 1.58 4.11
N SER A 183 4.68 0.41 4.20
CA SER A 183 4.06 -0.09 5.43
C SER A 183 4.54 -1.49 5.75
N PHE A 184 4.73 -1.74 7.05
CA PHE A 184 5.14 -3.03 7.61
C PHE A 184 4.12 -3.57 8.61
N ASN A 185 2.83 -3.26 8.40
CA ASN A 185 1.75 -3.83 9.22
C ASN A 185 1.73 -5.36 9.11
N GLY A 186 1.10 -6.04 10.07
CA GLY A 186 1.15 -7.50 10.21
C GLY A 186 0.79 -8.32 8.97
N ASN A 187 -0.05 -7.79 8.09
CA ASN A 187 -0.52 -8.48 6.87
C ASN A 187 0.18 -8.03 5.57
N LYS A 188 1.16 -7.11 5.64
CA LYS A 188 1.85 -6.58 4.45
C LYS A 188 2.85 -7.59 3.86
N ILE A 189 3.46 -7.21 2.74
CA ILE A 189 4.42 -8.07 2.02
C ILE A 189 5.59 -8.53 2.91
N MET A 190 6.03 -7.64 3.81
CA MET A 190 6.89 -7.91 4.96
C MET A 190 6.32 -7.20 6.19
N THR A 191 6.67 -7.65 7.38
CA THR A 191 6.12 -7.10 8.62
C THR A 191 7.17 -6.76 9.65
N THR A 192 6.90 -5.68 10.40
CA THR A 192 7.55 -5.39 11.69
C THR A 192 6.53 -5.44 12.84
N SER A 193 5.46 -6.25 12.72
CA SER A 193 4.27 -6.21 13.59
C SER A 193 3.41 -4.97 13.31
N GLY A 194 3.94 -3.80 13.52
CA GLY A 194 3.48 -2.50 13.10
C GLY A 194 4.69 -1.65 12.73
N GLY A 195 4.55 -0.82 11.73
CA GLY A 195 5.64 0.02 11.24
C GLY A 195 5.36 0.55 9.84
N GLY A 196 6.20 1.44 9.40
CA GLY A 196 6.25 2.02 8.07
C GLY A 196 7.52 2.83 7.91
N ALA A 197 7.71 3.41 6.74
CA ALA A 197 8.79 4.34 6.50
C ALA A 197 8.39 5.36 5.44
N LEU A 198 9.04 6.51 5.50
CA LEU A 198 9.02 7.50 4.44
C LEU A 198 10.40 7.52 3.78
N LEU A 199 10.40 7.52 2.45
CA LEU A 199 11.59 7.52 1.60
C LEU A 199 11.59 8.76 0.70
N THR A 200 12.76 9.37 0.53
CA THR A 200 12.94 10.57 -0.32
C THR A 200 14.39 10.74 -0.73
N ASP A 201 14.64 11.56 -1.76
CA ASP A 201 16.00 11.98 -2.14
C ASP A 201 16.39 13.37 -1.58
N ASP A 202 15.45 14.03 -0.90
CA ASP A 202 15.64 15.34 -0.28
C ASP A 202 16.02 15.20 1.20
N SER A 203 17.27 15.57 1.53
CA SER A 203 17.78 15.53 2.91
C SER A 203 17.03 16.46 3.86
N THR A 204 16.56 17.62 3.36
CA THR A 204 15.80 18.58 4.17
C THR A 204 14.43 18.03 4.51
N PHE A 205 13.77 17.40 3.52
CA PHE A 205 12.50 16.71 3.73
C PHE A 205 12.63 15.58 4.77
N ALA A 206 13.62 14.69 4.58
CA ALA A 206 13.86 13.59 5.52
C ALA A 206 14.20 14.10 6.94
N GLY A 207 15.00 15.15 7.03
CA GLY A 207 15.35 15.82 8.30
C GLY A 207 14.13 16.37 9.01
N HIS A 208 13.21 17.02 8.28
CA HIS A 208 11.97 17.57 8.84
C HIS A 208 11.01 16.47 9.32
N VAL A 209 10.84 15.40 8.54
CA VAL A 209 10.04 14.23 8.97
C VAL A 209 10.62 13.62 10.25
N ARG A 210 11.94 13.45 10.34
CA ARG A 210 12.62 12.93 11.52
C ARG A 210 12.45 13.83 12.74
N TYR A 211 12.58 15.13 12.55
CA TYR A 211 12.33 16.13 13.60
C TYR A 211 10.91 16.06 14.14
N LEU A 212 9.92 16.07 13.26
CA LEU A 212 8.52 15.94 13.68
C LEU A 212 8.23 14.60 14.35
N ALA A 213 8.80 13.49 13.88
CA ALA A 213 8.61 12.15 14.43
C ALA A 213 9.20 11.99 15.84
N THR A 214 10.11 12.88 16.25
CA THR A 214 10.75 12.92 17.58
C THR A 214 10.26 14.10 18.42
N GLN A 215 8.96 14.33 18.41
CA GLN A 215 8.23 15.37 19.15
C GLN A 215 8.66 16.81 18.82
N ALA A 216 9.30 17.06 17.68
CA ALA A 216 9.85 18.37 17.29
C ALA A 216 10.78 18.97 18.37
N ARG A 217 11.54 18.10 19.06
CA ARG A 217 12.45 18.52 20.14
C ARG A 217 13.63 19.30 19.58
N GLN A 218 13.94 20.46 20.21
CA GLN A 218 15.08 21.28 19.88
C GLN A 218 16.40 20.65 20.39
N PRO A 219 17.53 20.87 19.69
CA PRO A 219 18.85 20.35 20.08
C PRO A 219 19.49 21.20 21.19
N VAL A 220 18.77 21.39 22.31
CA VAL A 220 19.23 22.12 23.49
C VAL A 220 19.20 21.21 24.72
N VAL A 221 19.85 21.62 25.83
CA VAL A 221 20.00 20.78 27.03
C VAL A 221 18.66 20.50 27.72
N HIS A 222 17.78 21.46 27.79
CA HIS A 222 16.43 21.31 28.33
C HIS A 222 15.45 20.87 27.24
N TYR A 223 14.23 20.46 27.61
CA TYR A 223 13.17 20.16 26.65
C TYR A 223 12.57 21.48 26.14
N GLU A 224 12.74 21.74 24.86
CA GLU A 224 12.16 22.89 24.17
C GLU A 224 11.54 22.43 22.85
N HIS A 225 10.38 22.97 22.49
CA HIS A 225 9.63 22.63 21.31
C HIS A 225 9.11 23.92 20.64
N ASN A 226 9.51 24.18 19.41
CA ASN A 226 9.02 25.30 18.63
C ASN A 226 7.82 24.94 17.76
N ASP A 227 7.65 23.64 17.48
CA ASP A 227 6.58 23.11 16.66
C ASP A 227 5.85 21.96 17.40
N ILE A 228 4.65 21.65 16.93
CA ILE A 228 3.92 20.45 17.36
C ILE A 228 4.55 19.23 16.68
N GLY A 229 5.10 18.33 17.48
CA GLY A 229 5.68 17.08 16.99
C GLY A 229 4.91 15.85 17.46
N TYR A 230 5.38 14.69 17.03
CA TYR A 230 4.71 13.39 17.19
C TYR A 230 5.67 12.35 17.74
N ASN A 231 5.16 11.36 18.45
CA ASN A 231 5.92 10.20 18.86
C ASN A 231 5.72 9.07 17.84
N TYR A 232 6.35 9.21 16.66
CA TYR A 232 6.09 8.35 15.51
C TYR A 232 7.31 7.55 15.03
N ARG A 233 8.38 7.46 15.83
CA ARG A 233 9.56 6.67 15.46
C ARG A 233 9.30 5.17 15.61
N LEU A 234 9.92 4.36 14.75
CA LEU A 234 9.97 2.90 14.88
C LEU A 234 10.93 2.51 15.99
N SER A 235 10.60 1.50 16.81
CA SER A 235 11.50 0.99 17.85
C SER A 235 12.64 0.17 17.24
N ASN A 236 13.78 0.10 17.95
CA ASN A 236 14.94 -0.68 17.54
C ASN A 236 14.64 -2.19 17.45
N LEU A 237 13.74 -2.70 18.32
CA LEU A 237 13.28 -4.08 18.25
C LEU A 237 12.54 -4.38 16.94
N LEU A 238 11.63 -3.50 16.54
CA LEU A 238 10.86 -3.67 15.32
C LEU A 238 11.73 -3.42 14.08
N ALA A 239 12.74 -2.56 14.17
CA ALA A 239 13.72 -2.39 13.10
C ALA A 239 14.57 -3.66 12.89
N ALA A 240 14.97 -4.35 13.96
CA ALA A 240 15.67 -5.62 13.87
C ALA A 240 14.81 -6.71 13.16
N LEU A 241 13.51 -6.76 13.49
CA LEU A 241 12.56 -7.60 12.78
C LEU A 241 12.48 -7.22 11.30
N GLY A 242 12.38 -5.91 11.01
CA GLY A 242 12.32 -5.37 9.66
C GLY A 242 13.53 -5.73 8.79
N ARG A 243 14.75 -5.66 9.34
CA ARG A 243 15.98 -6.07 8.66
C ARG A 243 15.98 -7.57 8.30
N ALA A 244 15.54 -8.42 9.24
CA ALA A 244 15.42 -9.86 8.99
C ALA A 244 14.40 -10.16 7.88
N GLN A 245 13.25 -9.47 7.91
CA GLN A 245 12.21 -9.58 6.86
C GLN A 245 12.70 -9.04 5.51
N LEU A 246 13.38 -7.90 5.48
CA LEU A 246 13.92 -7.30 4.26
C LEU A 246 14.93 -8.27 3.58
N GLY A 247 15.76 -8.93 4.37
CA GLY A 247 16.70 -9.94 3.86
C GLY A 247 16.02 -11.17 3.22
N ARG A 248 14.74 -11.42 3.50
CA ARG A 248 13.94 -12.51 2.93
C ARG A 248 12.91 -12.05 1.90
N LEU A 249 12.78 -10.74 1.67
CA LEU A 249 11.67 -10.15 0.92
C LEU A 249 11.54 -10.74 -0.49
N GLU A 250 12.64 -10.89 -1.23
CA GLU A 250 12.62 -11.45 -2.59
C GLU A 250 12.04 -12.87 -2.64
N SER A 251 12.39 -13.71 -1.68
CA SER A 251 11.85 -15.08 -1.61
C SER A 251 10.35 -15.09 -1.28
N MET A 252 9.89 -14.16 -0.45
CA MET A 252 8.47 -14.01 -0.13
C MET A 252 7.67 -13.47 -1.33
N ILE A 253 8.25 -12.55 -2.11
CA ILE A 253 7.65 -12.04 -3.35
C ILE A 253 7.55 -13.16 -4.38
N GLU A 254 8.63 -13.94 -4.60
CA GLU A 254 8.59 -15.01 -5.58
C GLU A 254 7.54 -16.08 -5.22
N ARG A 255 7.41 -16.42 -3.95
CA ARG A 255 6.35 -17.32 -3.49
C ARG A 255 4.93 -16.79 -3.79
N ARG A 256 4.70 -15.49 -3.61
CA ARG A 256 3.42 -14.85 -3.96
C ARG A 256 3.19 -14.82 -5.47
N ARG A 257 4.24 -14.61 -6.27
CA ARG A 257 4.17 -14.72 -7.74
C ARG A 257 3.83 -16.14 -8.20
N GLU A 258 4.33 -17.17 -7.51
CA GLU A 258 3.94 -18.57 -7.77
C GLU A 258 2.45 -18.79 -7.51
N HIS A 259 1.91 -18.26 -6.41
CA HIS A 259 0.47 -18.31 -6.14
C HIS A 259 -0.34 -17.56 -7.21
N ARG A 260 0.12 -16.38 -7.63
CA ARG A 260 -0.53 -15.62 -8.70
C ARG A 260 -0.55 -16.42 -10.00
N ARG A 261 0.57 -17.02 -10.41
CA ARG A 261 0.64 -17.87 -11.62
C ARG A 261 -0.34 -19.04 -11.54
N PHE A 262 -0.38 -19.71 -10.40
CA PHE A 262 -1.30 -20.82 -10.17
C PHE A 262 -2.77 -20.38 -10.31
N TYR A 263 -3.16 -19.29 -9.63
CA TYR A 263 -4.53 -18.77 -9.75
C TYR A 263 -4.84 -18.26 -11.16
N SER A 264 -3.91 -17.64 -11.85
CA SER A 264 -4.10 -17.22 -13.25
C SER A 264 -4.39 -18.42 -14.17
N GLN A 265 -3.68 -19.52 -13.99
CA GLN A 265 -3.95 -20.77 -14.73
C GLN A 265 -5.34 -21.33 -14.37
N LEU A 266 -5.64 -21.44 -13.08
CA LEU A 266 -6.93 -21.94 -12.60
C LEU A 266 -8.09 -21.15 -13.19
N VAL A 267 -8.11 -19.81 -13.04
CA VAL A 267 -9.24 -18.99 -13.48
C VAL A 267 -9.27 -18.80 -15.00
N GLY A 268 -8.14 -18.95 -15.70
CA GLY A 268 -8.09 -18.87 -17.15
C GLY A 268 -8.94 -19.92 -17.88
N GLU A 269 -9.28 -21.01 -17.19
CA GLU A 269 -10.15 -22.09 -17.68
C GLU A 269 -11.61 -21.95 -17.20
N LEU A 270 -11.91 -20.94 -16.35
CA LEU A 270 -13.22 -20.78 -15.72
C LEU A 270 -13.99 -19.59 -16.33
N PRO A 271 -15.22 -19.83 -16.86
CA PRO A 271 -16.01 -18.76 -17.45
C PRO A 271 -16.42 -17.72 -16.40
N GLY A 272 -16.27 -16.45 -16.74
CA GLY A 272 -16.73 -15.33 -15.90
C GLY A 272 -15.85 -15.06 -14.67
N ILE A 273 -14.68 -15.69 -14.55
CA ILE A 273 -13.70 -15.36 -13.52
C ILE A 273 -12.39 -14.95 -14.21
N SER A 274 -11.80 -13.87 -13.75
CA SER A 274 -10.51 -13.37 -14.26
C SER A 274 -9.65 -12.83 -13.14
N ILE A 275 -8.34 -12.75 -13.35
CA ILE A 275 -7.44 -12.09 -12.39
C ILE A 275 -7.65 -10.59 -12.43
N PHE A 276 -7.75 -9.97 -11.24
CA PHE A 276 -7.82 -8.52 -11.10
C PHE A 276 -6.44 -7.87 -11.28
N GLY A 277 -6.44 -6.73 -11.96
CA GLY A 277 -5.25 -5.89 -12.08
C GLY A 277 -4.17 -6.44 -13.01
N GLU A 278 -4.47 -7.44 -13.85
CA GLU A 278 -3.54 -7.81 -14.90
C GLU A 278 -3.39 -6.65 -15.91
N PRO A 279 -2.15 -6.38 -16.36
CA PRO A 279 -1.93 -5.31 -17.31
C PRO A 279 -2.70 -5.58 -18.62
N SER A 280 -3.20 -4.53 -19.23
CA SER A 280 -3.66 -4.64 -20.62
C SER A 280 -2.50 -5.12 -21.50
N ARG A 281 -2.78 -5.72 -22.66
CA ARG A 281 -1.73 -6.18 -23.59
C ARG A 281 -0.77 -5.06 -24.01
N SER A 282 -1.18 -3.78 -23.89
CA SER A 282 -0.34 -2.61 -24.13
C SER A 282 0.65 -2.32 -23.02
N ASP A 283 0.38 -2.75 -21.76
CA ASP A 283 1.25 -2.56 -20.61
C ASP A 283 2.10 -3.81 -20.26
N SER A 284 1.94 -4.89 -21.03
CA SER A 284 2.63 -6.16 -20.78
C SER A 284 4.14 -5.99 -20.89
N GLY A 285 4.84 -5.92 -19.79
CA GLY A 285 6.29 -5.78 -19.69
C GLY A 285 6.75 -4.54 -18.93
N ALA A 286 5.88 -3.56 -18.67
CA ALA A 286 6.24 -2.36 -17.94
C ALA A 286 6.29 -2.59 -16.42
N THR A 287 5.51 -3.56 -15.88
CA THR A 287 5.39 -3.81 -14.45
C THR A 287 5.83 -5.21 -14.04
N SER A 288 6.47 -5.30 -12.86
CA SER A 288 6.73 -6.54 -12.13
C SER A 288 6.14 -6.40 -10.73
N ASP A 289 4.90 -6.91 -10.57
CA ASP A 289 4.16 -6.79 -9.33
C ASP A 289 4.77 -7.65 -8.21
N ASN A 290 4.65 -7.20 -6.95
CA ASN A 290 5.02 -8.01 -5.80
C ASN A 290 3.93 -9.05 -5.44
N CYS A 291 2.73 -8.94 -6.04
CA CYS A 291 1.58 -9.81 -5.81
C CYS A 291 1.18 -9.92 -4.32
N TRP A 292 1.21 -8.79 -3.58
CA TRP A 292 0.86 -8.78 -2.16
C TRP A 292 -0.44 -9.54 -1.89
N LEU A 293 -1.49 -9.29 -2.67
CA LEU A 293 -2.69 -10.10 -2.70
C LEU A 293 -3.03 -10.51 -4.13
N THR A 294 -3.43 -11.75 -4.32
CA THR A 294 -4.06 -12.20 -5.56
C THR A 294 -5.56 -12.03 -5.43
N SER A 295 -6.14 -11.27 -6.34
CA SER A 295 -7.58 -11.01 -6.39
C SER A 295 -8.15 -11.42 -7.74
N VAL A 296 -9.44 -11.76 -7.73
CA VAL A 296 -10.19 -12.15 -8.93
C VAL A 296 -11.40 -11.22 -9.10
N ILE A 297 -11.85 -11.08 -10.34
CA ILE A 297 -13.13 -10.51 -10.72
C ILE A 297 -14.08 -11.65 -11.05
N VAL A 298 -15.28 -11.60 -10.50
CA VAL A 298 -16.39 -12.53 -10.81
C VAL A 298 -17.44 -11.76 -11.59
N GLU A 299 -17.63 -12.10 -12.86
CA GLU A 299 -18.67 -11.52 -13.72
C GLU A 299 -19.95 -12.35 -13.62
N PRO A 300 -20.98 -11.89 -12.87
CA PRO A 300 -22.13 -12.74 -12.53
C PRO A 300 -22.93 -13.21 -13.75
N SER A 301 -22.99 -12.39 -14.80
CA SER A 301 -23.73 -12.71 -16.02
C SER A 301 -23.14 -13.89 -16.80
N VAL A 302 -21.85 -14.18 -16.60
CA VAL A 302 -21.10 -15.25 -17.26
C VAL A 302 -20.84 -16.41 -16.31
N ALA A 303 -20.44 -16.12 -15.07
CA ALA A 303 -20.13 -17.14 -14.07
C ALA A 303 -21.38 -17.86 -13.51
N GLY A 304 -22.56 -17.21 -13.58
CA GLY A 304 -23.80 -17.75 -13.00
C GLY A 304 -23.92 -17.52 -11.49
N PHE A 305 -22.94 -16.93 -10.84
CA PHE A 305 -22.92 -16.55 -9.42
C PHE A 305 -22.14 -15.26 -9.22
N ASP A 306 -22.33 -14.60 -8.08
CA ASP A 306 -21.58 -13.40 -7.72
C ASP A 306 -20.42 -13.69 -6.74
N ARG A 307 -19.58 -12.68 -6.52
CA ARG A 307 -18.46 -12.78 -5.56
C ARG A 307 -18.90 -13.09 -4.13
N THR A 308 -20.13 -12.72 -3.75
CA THR A 308 -20.68 -12.94 -2.39
C THR A 308 -20.93 -14.42 -2.17
N HIS A 309 -21.45 -15.10 -3.19
CA HIS A 309 -21.63 -16.55 -3.15
C HIS A 309 -20.29 -17.28 -3.03
N LEU A 310 -19.30 -16.94 -3.88
CA LEU A 310 -17.97 -17.53 -3.80
C LEU A 310 -17.32 -17.28 -2.43
N MET A 311 -17.45 -16.08 -1.89
CA MET A 311 -16.92 -15.73 -0.57
C MET A 311 -17.60 -16.55 0.55
N ALA A 312 -18.91 -16.82 0.45
CA ALA A 312 -19.64 -17.61 1.42
C ALA A 312 -19.18 -19.09 1.42
N GLU A 313 -18.99 -19.69 0.24
CA GLU A 313 -18.52 -21.08 0.10
C GLU A 313 -17.07 -21.23 0.61
N LEU A 314 -16.21 -20.26 0.31
CA LEU A 314 -14.85 -20.21 0.88
C LEU A 314 -14.90 -20.14 2.41
N ALA A 315 -15.75 -19.26 2.97
CA ALA A 315 -15.90 -19.13 4.42
C ALA A 315 -16.46 -20.42 5.07
N ALA A 316 -17.42 -21.10 4.43
CA ALA A 316 -17.95 -22.38 4.88
C ALA A 316 -16.88 -23.48 4.92
N SER A 317 -15.87 -23.38 4.05
CA SER A 317 -14.69 -24.24 4.00
C SER A 317 -13.52 -23.80 4.90
N ASN A 318 -13.78 -22.80 5.78
CA ASN A 318 -12.79 -22.19 6.68
C ASN A 318 -11.61 -21.52 5.96
N LEU A 319 -11.89 -20.91 4.80
CA LEU A 319 -10.95 -20.15 3.98
C LEU A 319 -11.32 -18.67 4.04
N GLU A 320 -10.36 -17.80 4.37
CA GLU A 320 -10.60 -16.35 4.39
C GLU A 320 -10.53 -15.80 2.96
N ALA A 321 -11.55 -15.03 2.58
CA ALA A 321 -11.56 -14.21 1.39
C ALA A 321 -12.12 -12.83 1.74
N ARG A 322 -11.74 -11.79 1.03
CA ARG A 322 -12.19 -10.42 1.28
C ARG A 322 -12.56 -9.74 -0.03
N PRO A 323 -13.62 -8.92 -0.06
CA PRO A 323 -13.88 -8.04 -1.18
C PRO A 323 -12.66 -7.15 -1.45
N LEU A 324 -12.50 -6.67 -2.67
CA LEU A 324 -11.63 -5.53 -2.94
C LEU A 324 -12.03 -4.33 -2.07
N TRP A 325 -11.15 -3.34 -1.95
CA TRP A 325 -11.43 -2.17 -1.11
C TRP A 325 -12.71 -1.47 -1.57
N LYS A 326 -13.62 -1.21 -0.62
CA LYS A 326 -14.76 -0.34 -0.89
C LYS A 326 -14.22 1.07 -1.17
N PRO A 327 -14.51 1.67 -2.35
CA PRO A 327 -14.04 3.00 -2.70
C PRO A 327 -14.32 4.04 -1.61
N MET A 328 -13.40 4.97 -1.40
CA MET A 328 -13.49 5.97 -0.34
C MET A 328 -14.69 6.89 -0.52
N HIS A 329 -15.05 7.28 -1.74
CA HIS A 329 -16.24 8.08 -2.02
C HIS A 329 -17.57 7.37 -1.64
N LEU A 330 -17.55 6.03 -1.47
CA LEU A 330 -18.70 5.25 -0.98
C LEU A 330 -18.68 5.01 0.53
N GLN A 331 -17.61 5.41 1.23
CA GLN A 331 -17.54 5.28 2.68
C GLN A 331 -18.42 6.34 3.34
N PRO A 332 -19.26 5.99 4.34
CA PRO A 332 -20.16 6.96 4.98
C PRO A 332 -19.46 8.21 5.50
N VAL A 333 -18.24 8.07 6.02
CA VAL A 333 -17.43 9.18 6.57
C VAL A 333 -16.94 10.14 5.49
N PHE A 334 -16.92 9.73 4.23
CA PHE A 334 -16.42 10.51 3.09
C PHE A 334 -17.48 10.77 2.01
N ALA A 335 -18.75 10.39 2.22
CA ALA A 335 -19.81 10.46 1.21
C ALA A 335 -20.08 11.89 0.68
N GLU A 336 -19.80 12.91 1.50
CA GLU A 336 -19.96 14.33 1.14
C GLU A 336 -18.70 14.92 0.46
N ARG A 337 -17.63 14.14 0.32
CA ARG A 337 -16.36 14.62 -0.24
C ARG A 337 -16.41 14.62 -1.77
N ARG A 338 -15.71 15.60 -2.36
CA ARG A 338 -15.61 15.69 -3.82
C ARG A 338 -14.94 14.47 -4.40
N ALA A 339 -15.47 13.97 -5.52
CA ALA A 339 -14.93 12.84 -6.24
C ALA A 339 -15.06 13.03 -7.76
N TYR A 340 -14.08 12.55 -8.50
CA TYR A 340 -14.06 12.46 -9.95
C TYR A 340 -14.08 10.99 -10.31
N ILE A 341 -15.24 10.50 -10.70
CA ILE A 341 -15.53 9.06 -10.84
C ILE A 341 -16.19 8.75 -12.17
N ASP A 342 -15.88 7.57 -12.71
CA ASP A 342 -16.50 6.98 -13.91
C ASP A 342 -17.22 5.64 -13.62
N GLY A 343 -17.17 5.16 -12.35
CA GLY A 343 -17.80 3.94 -11.87
C GLY A 343 -16.92 2.70 -11.92
N THR A 344 -15.66 2.83 -12.34
CA THR A 344 -14.72 1.70 -12.45
C THR A 344 -14.43 1.07 -11.10
N SER A 345 -14.05 1.85 -10.08
CA SER A 345 -13.78 1.31 -8.73
C SER A 345 -15.03 0.70 -8.06
N GLU A 346 -16.23 1.25 -8.33
CA GLU A 346 -17.48 0.65 -7.85
C GLU A 346 -17.73 -0.73 -8.47
N ARG A 347 -17.54 -0.85 -9.79
CA ARG A 347 -17.65 -2.13 -10.50
C ARG A 347 -16.65 -3.13 -9.93
N GLN A 348 -15.38 -2.74 -9.81
CA GLN A 348 -14.30 -3.58 -9.25
C GLN A 348 -14.61 -4.02 -7.82
N PHE A 349 -15.12 -3.12 -6.97
CA PHE A 349 -15.55 -3.48 -5.61
C PHE A 349 -16.73 -4.47 -5.63
N ARG A 350 -17.71 -4.29 -6.50
CA ARG A 350 -18.89 -5.18 -6.57
C ARG A 350 -18.55 -6.59 -7.04
N THR A 351 -17.55 -6.74 -7.90
CA THR A 351 -17.20 -8.01 -8.55
C THR A 351 -15.90 -8.63 -8.02
N GLY A 352 -15.08 -7.88 -7.31
CA GLY A 352 -13.74 -8.29 -6.94
C GLY A 352 -13.64 -8.99 -5.59
N LEU A 353 -12.80 -10.02 -5.51
CA LEU A 353 -12.54 -10.84 -4.32
C LEU A 353 -11.07 -11.20 -4.22
N SER A 354 -10.44 -10.93 -3.07
CA SER A 354 -9.07 -11.37 -2.77
C SER A 354 -9.07 -12.78 -2.19
N LEU A 355 -8.18 -13.62 -2.68
CA LEU A 355 -7.98 -15.01 -2.28
C LEU A 355 -6.72 -15.17 -1.40
N PRO A 356 -6.62 -16.23 -0.56
CA PRO A 356 -5.42 -16.54 0.19
C PRO A 356 -4.20 -16.65 -0.74
N SER A 357 -3.20 -15.81 -0.52
CA SER A 357 -2.02 -15.72 -1.39
C SER A 357 -0.76 -15.26 -0.65
N GLY A 358 -0.76 -15.32 0.69
CA GLY A 358 0.41 -15.01 1.50
C GLY A 358 1.58 -15.96 1.22
N SER A 359 2.82 -15.49 1.41
CA SER A 359 4.04 -16.28 1.15
C SER A 359 4.11 -17.57 1.97
N ARG A 360 3.49 -17.59 3.14
CA ARG A 360 3.42 -18.77 4.02
C ARG A 360 2.45 -19.86 3.53
N LEU A 361 1.55 -19.53 2.59
CA LEU A 361 0.57 -20.48 2.08
C LEU A 361 1.26 -21.70 1.45
N THR A 362 0.96 -22.90 1.94
CA THR A 362 1.48 -24.15 1.39
C THR A 362 0.73 -24.54 0.11
N ASP A 363 1.32 -25.44 -0.70
CA ASP A 363 0.66 -25.92 -1.91
C ASP A 363 -0.63 -26.68 -1.58
N ALA A 364 -0.64 -27.51 -0.52
CA ALA A 364 -1.84 -28.22 -0.08
C ALA A 364 -2.96 -27.27 0.38
N GLU A 365 -2.63 -26.16 1.03
CA GLU A 365 -3.62 -25.13 1.41
C GLU A 365 -4.14 -24.38 0.17
N ARG A 366 -3.27 -24.06 -0.78
CA ARG A 366 -3.64 -23.46 -2.05
C ARG A 366 -4.57 -24.35 -2.86
N ASP A 367 -4.27 -25.66 -2.92
CA ASP A 367 -5.10 -26.65 -3.62
C ASP A 367 -6.48 -26.78 -2.97
N ARG A 368 -6.60 -26.60 -1.64
CA ARG A 368 -7.90 -26.52 -0.96
C ARG A 368 -8.71 -25.31 -1.41
N VAL A 369 -8.07 -24.14 -1.59
CA VAL A 369 -8.75 -22.96 -2.13
C VAL A 369 -9.25 -23.24 -3.55
N ALA A 370 -8.40 -23.82 -4.39
CA ALA A 370 -8.76 -24.17 -5.76
C ALA A 370 -9.92 -25.14 -5.83
N ALA A 371 -9.94 -26.16 -4.98
CA ALA A 371 -11.04 -27.14 -4.94
C ALA A 371 -12.41 -26.50 -4.67
N VAL A 372 -12.49 -25.52 -3.74
CA VAL A 372 -13.72 -24.79 -3.46
C VAL A 372 -14.12 -23.91 -4.66
N VAL A 373 -13.17 -23.21 -5.29
CA VAL A 373 -13.46 -22.40 -6.48
C VAL A 373 -14.02 -23.27 -7.61
N LEU A 374 -13.41 -24.43 -7.87
CA LEU A 374 -13.87 -25.38 -8.89
C LEU A 374 -15.25 -25.96 -8.58
N GLU A 375 -15.52 -26.27 -7.30
CA GLU A 375 -16.84 -26.77 -6.87
C GLU A 375 -17.95 -25.76 -7.10
N VAL A 376 -17.70 -24.48 -6.81
CA VAL A 376 -18.67 -23.39 -7.03
C VAL A 376 -18.95 -23.20 -8.52
N VAL A 377 -17.94 -23.25 -9.37
CA VAL A 377 -18.09 -23.09 -10.84
C VAL A 377 -18.77 -24.31 -11.47
N GLY A 378 -18.55 -25.51 -10.91
CA GLY A 378 -19.14 -26.76 -11.41
C GLY A 378 -20.59 -27.01 -11.01
N ARG A 379 -21.16 -26.17 -10.15
CA ARG A 379 -22.58 -26.24 -9.73
C ARG A 379 -23.46 -25.36 -10.62
#